data_8653db82506b6ee197b48bf2e8bf0819
#
_entry.id   8653db82506b6ee197b48bf2e8bf0819
#
_cell.length_a   1.000
_cell.length_b   1.000
_cell.length_c   1.000
_cell.angle_alpha   90.00
_cell.angle_beta   90.00
_cell.angle_gamma   90.00
#
_symmetry.space_group_name_H-M   'P 1'
#
loop_
_entity.id
_entity.type
_entity.pdbx_description
1 polymer ?
#
loop_
_entity_poly.entity_id
_entity_poly.type
_entity_poly.pdbx_seq_one_letter_code
_entity_poly.pdbx_strand_id
1 'polypeptide(L)'
;YTLICHNPGVTFSRYESIEDRMEQIAKYCVPIDYKDNQYILLPYNLPIKLPQMMDAKATNNFTDTYFKSAEVIKNKGLSFTDILDTELFSRDSAHVLDIPIGLGDEDAIISLRLGEGTSHHGLIGGGTGGGKSTLLHTIIMSSMLHYSPDQLHLYMMDFKGGTEFKIYESERLPHIQLLALDAMQEFGESILQNLVDEMERRSNAFKNAGGYTKVEDYVRGTGKPMPRILV
;
A
#
# COMPACT_ATOMS: atom_id res chain seq x y z
N TYR A 1 -44.13 -11.29 0.35
CA TYR A 1 -43.08 -11.36 1.37
C TYR A 1 -41.98 -10.38 1.00
N THR A 2 -41.58 -9.54 1.96
CA THR A 2 -40.39 -8.68 1.83
C THR A 2 -39.28 -9.33 2.64
N LEU A 3 -38.12 -9.57 2.00
CA LEU A 3 -36.96 -10.10 2.65
C LEU A 3 -36.01 -8.93 2.99
N ILE A 4 -35.59 -8.84 4.25
CA ILE A 4 -34.54 -7.93 4.67
C ILE A 4 -33.25 -8.73 4.85
N CYS A 5 -32.28 -8.50 3.99
CA CYS A 5 -31.00 -9.19 4.04
C CYS A 5 -30.08 -8.53 5.08
N HIS A 6 -29.55 -9.33 6.01
CA HIS A 6 -28.74 -8.83 7.12
C HIS A 6 -27.23 -8.91 6.82
N ASN A 7 -26.81 -9.51 5.71
CA ASN A 7 -25.38 -9.65 5.37
C ASN A 7 -25.12 -9.26 3.90
N PRO A 8 -24.48 -8.11 3.65
CA PRO A 8 -24.16 -7.67 2.30
C PRO A 8 -23.02 -8.46 1.63
N GLY A 9 -22.41 -9.42 2.33
CA GLY A 9 -21.25 -10.17 1.85
C GLY A 9 -21.52 -11.44 1.07
N VAL A 10 -22.79 -11.72 0.67
CA VAL A 10 -23.09 -12.90 -0.15
C VAL A 10 -22.68 -12.66 -1.59
N THR A 11 -21.63 -13.35 -2.05
CA THR A 11 -21.20 -13.37 -3.46
C THR A 11 -21.84 -14.54 -4.18
N PHE A 12 -22.47 -14.28 -5.32
CA PHE A 12 -23.10 -15.31 -6.16
C PHE A 12 -22.19 -15.69 -7.31
N SER A 13 -22.16 -16.98 -7.66
CA SER A 13 -21.54 -17.43 -8.90
C SER A 13 -22.31 -16.90 -10.11
N ARG A 14 -21.59 -16.59 -11.19
CA ARG A 14 -22.17 -16.10 -12.44
C ARG A 14 -23.13 -17.11 -13.09
N TYR A 15 -23.06 -18.38 -12.71
CA TYR A 15 -23.77 -19.50 -13.31
C TYR A 15 -24.92 -20.02 -12.42
N GLU A 16 -25.15 -19.43 -11.23
CA GLU A 16 -26.26 -19.85 -10.38
C GLU A 16 -27.61 -19.38 -10.90
N SER A 17 -28.62 -20.24 -10.79
CA SER A 17 -30.00 -19.88 -11.14
C SER A 17 -30.54 -18.81 -10.19
N ILE A 18 -31.61 -18.11 -10.59
CA ILE A 18 -32.28 -17.13 -9.74
C ILE A 18 -32.84 -17.82 -8.48
N GLU A 19 -33.33 -19.05 -8.60
CA GLU A 19 -33.87 -19.83 -7.51
C GLU A 19 -32.80 -20.17 -6.48
N ASP A 20 -31.63 -20.65 -6.90
CA ASP A 20 -30.49 -20.95 -6.02
C ASP A 20 -30.02 -19.69 -5.27
N ARG A 21 -29.99 -18.56 -5.94
CA ARG A 21 -29.62 -17.27 -5.32
C ARG A 21 -30.65 -16.83 -4.26
N MET A 22 -31.94 -17.02 -4.57
CA MET A 22 -33.00 -16.69 -3.62
C MET A 22 -32.95 -17.59 -2.41
N GLU A 23 -32.66 -18.88 -2.57
CA GLU A 23 -32.47 -19.81 -1.47
C GLU A 23 -31.28 -19.45 -0.58
N GLN A 24 -30.18 -19.06 -1.17
CA GLN A 24 -29.00 -18.59 -0.41
C GLN A 24 -29.30 -17.30 0.35
N ILE A 25 -29.98 -16.34 -0.28
CA ILE A 25 -30.40 -15.10 0.38
C ILE A 25 -31.34 -15.40 1.55
N ALA A 26 -32.28 -16.32 1.37
CA ALA A 26 -33.24 -16.68 2.40
C ALA A 26 -32.61 -17.18 3.70
N LYS A 27 -31.43 -17.81 3.64
CA LYS A 27 -30.69 -18.26 4.84
C LYS A 27 -30.21 -17.11 5.73
N TYR A 28 -30.05 -15.92 5.17
CA TYR A 28 -29.53 -14.73 5.86
C TYR A 28 -30.57 -13.64 6.02
N CYS A 29 -31.82 -13.88 5.61
CA CYS A 29 -32.88 -12.91 5.65
C CYS A 29 -33.94 -13.33 6.68
N VAL A 30 -34.48 -12.32 7.35
CA VAL A 30 -35.60 -12.52 8.25
C VAL A 30 -36.90 -12.26 7.48
N PRO A 31 -37.80 -13.22 7.38
CA PRO A 31 -39.06 -13.03 6.67
C PRO A 31 -39.99 -12.05 7.40
N ILE A 32 -40.59 -11.15 6.64
CA ILE A 32 -41.57 -10.19 7.14
C ILE A 32 -42.88 -10.45 6.42
N ASP A 33 -43.94 -10.57 7.16
CA ASP A 33 -45.32 -10.62 6.66
C ASP A 33 -46.00 -9.26 6.82
N TYR A 34 -47.05 -9.02 6.03
CA TYR A 34 -47.87 -7.81 6.13
C TYR A 34 -49.31 -8.25 6.38
N LYS A 35 -49.78 -8.00 7.59
CA LYS A 35 -51.11 -8.40 8.03
C LYS A 35 -51.72 -7.30 8.89
N ASP A 36 -53.04 -7.08 8.74
CA ASP A 36 -53.80 -6.12 9.53
C ASP A 36 -53.18 -4.69 9.52
N ASN A 37 -52.67 -4.28 8.36
CA ASN A 37 -52.03 -2.99 8.14
C ASN A 37 -50.72 -2.80 8.95
N GLN A 38 -50.07 -3.89 9.34
CA GLN A 38 -48.80 -3.89 10.07
C GLN A 38 -47.81 -4.87 9.45
N TYR A 39 -46.53 -4.56 9.54
CA TYR A 39 -45.44 -5.49 9.22
C TYR A 39 -45.14 -6.35 10.43
N ILE A 40 -45.07 -7.65 10.22
CA ILE A 40 -44.84 -8.64 11.26
C ILE A 40 -43.58 -9.42 10.97
N LEU A 41 -42.67 -9.43 11.92
CA LEU A 41 -41.42 -10.18 11.85
C LEU A 41 -41.68 -11.66 12.19
N LEU A 42 -41.40 -12.53 11.25
CA LEU A 42 -41.52 -13.98 11.45
C LEU A 42 -40.11 -14.54 11.85
N PRO A 43 -40.04 -15.58 12.65
CA PRO A 43 -41.12 -16.40 13.25
C PRO A 43 -41.69 -15.84 14.58
N TYR A 44 -41.20 -14.69 15.02
CA TYR A 44 -41.51 -14.15 16.38
C TYR A 44 -42.89 -13.52 16.49
N ASN A 45 -43.59 -13.33 15.39
CA ASN A 45 -44.90 -12.65 15.31
C ASN A 45 -44.90 -11.26 15.98
N LEU A 46 -43.78 -10.54 15.85
CA LEU A 46 -43.60 -9.21 16.43
C LEU A 46 -43.97 -8.13 15.41
N PRO A 47 -44.84 -7.18 15.78
CA PRO A 47 -45.12 -6.03 14.95
C PRO A 47 -43.87 -5.14 14.86
N ILE A 48 -43.47 -4.77 13.64
CA ILE A 48 -42.34 -3.88 13.39
C ILE A 48 -42.79 -2.66 12.59
N LYS A 49 -42.18 -1.54 12.86
CA LYS A 49 -42.27 -0.37 12.01
C LYS A 49 -41.08 -0.37 11.05
N LEU A 50 -41.35 -0.47 9.76
CA LEU A 50 -40.31 -0.21 8.77
C LEU A 50 -40.02 1.28 8.73
N PRO A 51 -38.75 1.68 8.50
CA PRO A 51 -38.43 3.08 8.26
C PRO A 51 -39.31 3.59 7.12
N GLN A 52 -39.82 4.81 7.26
CA GLN A 52 -40.58 5.44 6.20
C GLN A 52 -39.68 5.53 4.96
N MET A 53 -40.05 4.84 3.90
CA MET A 53 -39.27 4.90 2.66
C MET A 53 -39.33 6.34 2.13
N MET A 54 -38.17 6.84 1.75
CA MET A 54 -38.10 8.12 1.05
C MET A 54 -38.95 8.04 -0.23
N ASP A 55 -39.62 9.12 -0.58
CA ASP A 55 -40.32 9.15 -1.86
C ASP A 55 -39.34 9.00 -3.03
N ALA A 56 -39.83 8.63 -4.20
CA ALA A 56 -38.98 8.36 -5.36
C ALA A 56 -38.08 9.55 -5.73
N LYS A 57 -38.58 10.76 -5.53
CA LYS A 57 -37.83 12.00 -5.81
C LYS A 57 -36.70 12.22 -4.82
N ALA A 58 -36.97 11.99 -3.53
CA ALA A 58 -35.95 12.10 -2.48
C ALA A 58 -34.90 10.98 -2.64
N THR A 59 -35.29 9.76 -2.97
CA THR A 59 -34.39 8.64 -3.28
C THR A 59 -33.50 8.95 -4.47
N ASN A 60 -34.06 9.43 -5.57
CA ASN A 60 -33.29 9.80 -6.76
C ASN A 60 -32.30 10.94 -6.46
N ASN A 61 -32.75 11.99 -5.76
CA ASN A 61 -31.86 13.09 -5.38
C ASN A 61 -30.71 12.62 -4.47
N PHE A 62 -30.98 11.74 -3.52
CA PHE A 62 -29.94 11.14 -2.66
C PHE A 62 -28.96 10.31 -3.49
N THR A 63 -29.48 9.44 -4.37
CA THR A 63 -28.67 8.60 -5.25
C THR A 63 -27.81 9.44 -6.18
N ASP A 64 -28.37 10.44 -6.84
CA ASP A 64 -27.62 11.34 -7.73
C ASP A 64 -26.53 12.11 -6.98
N THR A 65 -26.84 12.61 -5.79
CA THR A 65 -25.87 13.33 -4.96
C THR A 65 -24.75 12.39 -4.51
N TYR A 66 -25.10 11.17 -4.09
CA TYR A 66 -24.13 10.15 -3.68
C TYR A 66 -23.19 9.77 -4.83
N PHE A 67 -23.73 9.45 -6.00
CA PHE A 67 -22.92 9.08 -7.16
C PHE A 67 -22.04 10.25 -7.65
N LYS A 68 -22.55 11.47 -7.68
CA LYS A 68 -21.74 12.64 -8.00
C LYS A 68 -20.60 12.84 -7.00
N SER A 69 -20.88 12.68 -5.72
CA SER A 69 -19.84 12.77 -4.69
C SER A 69 -18.82 11.64 -4.79
N ALA A 70 -19.27 10.42 -5.07
CA ALA A 70 -18.40 9.26 -5.28
C ALA A 70 -17.52 9.41 -6.54
N GLU A 71 -18.05 9.99 -7.62
CA GLU A 71 -17.27 10.31 -8.83
C GLU A 71 -16.20 11.38 -8.55
N VAL A 72 -16.53 12.40 -7.76
CA VAL A 72 -15.55 13.43 -7.36
C VAL A 72 -14.43 12.81 -6.52
N ILE A 73 -14.77 11.94 -5.57
CA ILE A 73 -13.78 11.24 -4.74
C ILE A 73 -12.95 10.29 -5.62
N LYS A 74 -13.58 9.53 -6.53
CA LYS A 74 -12.91 8.60 -7.42
C LYS A 74 -12.01 9.28 -8.45
N ASN A 75 -12.34 10.51 -8.86
CA ASN A 75 -11.59 11.32 -9.82
C ASN A 75 -10.58 12.26 -9.17
N LYS A 76 -10.56 12.37 -7.84
CA LYS A 76 -9.49 13.05 -7.12
C LYS A 76 -8.27 12.11 -7.14
N GLY A 77 -7.57 12.10 -8.29
CA GLY A 77 -6.33 11.37 -8.42
C GLY A 77 -5.37 11.83 -7.33
N LEU A 78 -4.79 10.89 -6.60
CA LEU A 78 -3.75 11.18 -5.63
C LEU A 78 -2.54 11.71 -6.40
N SER A 79 -2.10 12.91 -6.07
CA SER A 79 -0.83 13.42 -6.58
C SER A 79 0.32 12.86 -5.74
N PHE A 80 1.44 12.57 -6.38
CA PHE A 80 2.65 12.19 -5.65
C PHE A 80 3.07 13.25 -4.62
N THR A 81 2.77 14.52 -4.88
CA THR A 81 3.04 15.63 -3.95
C THR A 81 2.24 15.56 -2.64
N ASP A 82 1.12 14.84 -2.62
CA ASP A 82 0.27 14.72 -1.44
C ASP A 82 0.89 13.85 -0.34
N ILE A 83 1.91 13.05 -0.68
CA ILE A 83 2.64 12.18 0.24
C ILE A 83 4.03 12.71 0.61
N LEU A 84 4.43 13.87 0.08
CA LEU A 84 5.74 14.44 0.38
C LEU A 84 5.71 15.30 1.64
N ASP A 85 6.78 15.21 2.42
CA ASP A 85 7.05 16.16 3.48
C ASP A 85 7.33 17.55 2.87
N THR A 86 7.10 18.60 3.63
CA THR A 86 7.29 20.00 3.17
C THR A 86 8.76 20.32 2.87
N GLU A 87 9.67 19.62 3.54
CA GLU A 87 11.12 19.83 3.40
C GLU A 87 11.77 18.57 2.84
N LEU A 88 12.75 18.77 1.95
CA LEU A 88 13.58 17.68 1.43
C LEU A 88 14.49 17.13 2.53
N PHE A 89 14.71 15.81 2.51
CA PHE A 89 15.57 15.09 3.44
C PHE A 89 15.17 15.28 4.91
N SER A 90 13.87 15.38 5.16
CA SER A 90 13.29 15.62 6.48
C SER A 90 13.41 14.43 7.45
N ARG A 91 13.71 13.24 6.93
CA ARG A 91 13.70 11.99 7.71
C ARG A 91 15.10 11.45 7.96
N ASP A 92 15.24 10.74 9.08
CA ASP A 92 16.47 10.05 9.46
C ASP A 92 16.35 8.54 9.25
N SER A 93 17.29 7.97 8.49
CA SER A 93 17.33 6.54 8.18
C SER A 93 18.01 5.67 9.25
N ALA A 94 18.62 6.26 10.26
CA ALA A 94 19.46 5.53 11.20
C ALA A 94 18.69 4.41 11.95
N HIS A 95 17.44 4.66 12.32
CA HIS A 95 16.60 3.68 13.00
C HIS A 95 15.74 2.83 12.04
N VAL A 96 15.01 3.46 11.15
CA VAL A 96 14.07 2.81 10.23
C VAL A 96 14.00 3.60 8.92
N LEU A 97 13.78 2.90 7.80
CA LEU A 97 13.31 3.55 6.59
C LEU A 97 11.79 3.58 6.62
N ASP A 98 11.23 4.77 6.72
CA ASP A 98 9.79 5.05 6.74
C ASP A 98 9.47 5.85 5.47
N ILE A 99 9.06 5.14 4.41
CA ILE A 99 8.90 5.68 3.06
C ILE A 99 7.41 5.85 2.76
N PRO A 100 6.90 7.08 2.68
CA PRO A 100 5.52 7.34 2.25
C PRO A 100 5.23 6.78 0.87
N ILE A 101 4.13 6.03 0.73
CA ILE A 101 3.76 5.37 -0.53
C ILE A 101 2.33 5.67 -0.98
N GLY A 102 1.53 6.30 -0.15
CA GLY A 102 0.15 6.61 -0.47
C GLY A 102 -0.60 7.24 0.69
N LEU A 103 -1.88 7.48 0.47
CA LEU A 103 -2.83 7.90 1.50
C LEU A 103 -3.85 6.80 1.73
N GLY A 104 -4.23 6.62 2.98
CA GLY A 104 -5.31 5.75 3.42
C GLY A 104 -6.58 6.54 3.70
N ASP A 105 -7.41 5.98 4.57
CA ASP A 105 -8.63 6.63 5.02
C ASP A 105 -8.29 7.94 5.76
N GLU A 106 -9.15 8.94 5.58
CA GLU A 106 -9.01 10.27 6.21
C GLU A 106 -7.67 10.98 5.89
N ASP A 107 -7.13 10.75 4.68
CA ASP A 107 -5.86 11.30 4.21
C ASP A 107 -4.64 10.89 5.07
N ALA A 108 -4.74 9.81 5.84
CA ALA A 108 -3.63 9.28 6.62
C ALA A 108 -2.50 8.75 5.73
N ILE A 109 -1.26 9.18 5.95
CA ILE A 109 -0.11 8.72 5.17
C ILE A 109 0.14 7.24 5.44
N ILE A 110 0.16 6.44 4.37
CA ILE A 110 0.61 5.05 4.40
C ILE A 110 2.07 4.99 4.01
N SER A 111 2.88 4.35 4.83
CA SER A 111 4.32 4.22 4.61
C SER A 111 4.76 2.76 4.53
N LEU A 112 5.75 2.51 3.69
CA LEU A 112 6.56 1.28 3.72
C LEU A 112 7.65 1.45 4.78
N ARG A 113 7.63 0.62 5.81
CA ARG A 113 8.63 0.65 6.89
C ARG A 113 9.56 -0.54 6.78
N LEU A 114 10.86 -0.28 6.64
CA LEU A 114 11.91 -1.29 6.52
C LEU A 114 13.02 -1.06 7.54
N GLY A 115 13.54 -2.16 8.07
CA GLY A 115 14.67 -2.13 9.01
C GLY A 115 14.27 -2.09 10.49
N GLU A 116 13.00 -2.31 10.80
CA GLU A 116 12.48 -2.41 12.17
C GLU A 116 11.93 -3.81 12.44
N GLY A 117 12.23 -4.39 13.59
CA GLY A 117 11.77 -5.72 13.98
C GLY A 117 12.20 -6.79 12.98
N THR A 118 11.24 -7.45 12.34
CA THR A 118 11.46 -8.48 11.31
C THR A 118 11.26 -7.97 9.87
N SER A 119 10.91 -6.70 9.70
CA SER A 119 10.57 -6.10 8.41
C SER A 119 11.83 -5.58 7.70
N HIS A 120 12.66 -6.48 7.18
CA HIS A 120 13.89 -6.12 6.48
C HIS A 120 13.77 -6.28 4.96
N HIS A 121 12.81 -7.05 4.49
CA HIS A 121 12.59 -7.38 3.09
C HIS A 121 11.12 -7.27 2.73
N GLY A 122 10.83 -7.00 1.46
CA GLY A 122 9.48 -6.95 0.92
C GLY A 122 9.37 -7.69 -0.41
N LEU A 123 8.21 -8.23 -0.69
CA LEU A 123 7.86 -8.82 -1.99
C LEU A 123 6.62 -8.12 -2.53
N ILE A 124 6.72 -7.58 -3.74
CA ILE A 124 5.61 -6.93 -4.43
C ILE A 124 5.11 -7.86 -5.53
N GLY A 125 3.92 -8.40 -5.37
CA GLY A 125 3.26 -9.28 -6.34
C GLY A 125 2.02 -8.64 -6.97
N GLY A 126 1.71 -9.03 -8.20
CA GLY A 126 0.48 -8.58 -8.87
C GLY A 126 0.46 -8.91 -10.36
N GLY A 127 -0.71 -8.89 -10.96
CA GLY A 127 -0.89 -9.10 -12.41
C GLY A 127 -0.34 -7.94 -13.25
N THR A 128 -0.31 -8.15 -14.57
CA THR A 128 0.04 -7.10 -15.55
C THR A 128 -0.99 -5.95 -15.43
N GLY A 129 -0.50 -4.71 -15.42
CA GLY A 129 -1.36 -3.53 -15.23
C GLY A 129 -1.81 -3.27 -13.79
N GLY A 130 -1.38 -4.09 -12.82
CA GLY A 130 -1.76 -3.95 -11.41
C GLY A 130 -0.99 -2.88 -10.63
N GLY A 131 -0.22 -2.00 -11.28
CA GLY A 131 0.45 -0.86 -10.62
C GLY A 131 1.78 -1.20 -9.94
N LYS A 132 2.37 -2.40 -10.13
CA LYS A 132 3.66 -2.78 -9.52
C LYS A 132 4.78 -1.79 -9.81
N SER A 133 4.97 -1.46 -11.09
CA SER A 133 6.02 -0.51 -11.52
C SER A 133 5.74 0.89 -10.95
N THR A 134 4.50 1.33 -10.98
CA THR A 134 4.10 2.61 -10.36
C THR A 134 4.45 2.64 -8.87
N LEU A 135 4.14 1.57 -8.13
CA LEU A 135 4.50 1.48 -6.72
C LEU A 135 6.03 1.49 -6.50
N LEU A 136 6.79 0.78 -7.34
CA LEU A 136 8.26 0.81 -7.28
C LEU A 136 8.80 2.22 -7.51
N HIS A 137 8.33 2.92 -8.54
CA HIS A 137 8.72 4.31 -8.77
C HIS A 137 8.33 5.23 -7.62
N THR A 138 7.15 5.03 -7.03
CA THR A 138 6.72 5.77 -5.84
C THR A 138 7.68 5.55 -4.68
N ILE A 139 8.08 4.30 -4.41
CA ILE A 139 9.05 3.96 -3.34
C ILE A 139 10.41 4.64 -3.62
N ILE A 140 10.94 4.52 -4.84
CA ILE A 140 12.22 5.09 -5.24
C ILE A 140 12.21 6.62 -5.09
N MET A 141 11.24 7.28 -5.70
CA MET A 141 11.16 8.75 -5.68
C MET A 141 10.90 9.28 -4.27
N SER A 142 9.95 8.67 -3.55
CA SER A 142 9.66 9.06 -2.17
C SER A 142 10.87 8.89 -1.28
N SER A 143 11.59 7.77 -1.38
CA SER A 143 12.79 7.55 -0.57
C SER A 143 13.89 8.57 -0.85
N MET A 144 14.14 8.94 -2.12
CA MET A 144 15.14 9.93 -2.49
C MET A 144 14.79 11.36 -2.05
N LEU A 145 13.50 11.67 -1.89
CA LEU A 145 13.06 13.00 -1.46
C LEU A 145 13.05 13.15 0.07
N HIS A 146 12.82 12.05 0.80
CA HIS A 146 12.76 12.07 2.26
C HIS A 146 14.10 11.83 2.95
N TYR A 147 15.05 11.16 2.28
CA TYR A 147 16.37 10.83 2.85
C TYR A 147 17.49 11.44 2.01
N SER A 148 18.53 11.96 2.64
CA SER A 148 19.70 12.46 1.93
C SER A 148 20.56 11.32 1.35
N PRO A 149 21.46 11.61 0.38
CA PRO A 149 22.41 10.62 -0.14
C PRO A 149 23.35 10.05 0.93
N ASP A 150 23.63 10.78 2.00
CA ASP A 150 24.43 10.29 3.14
C ASP A 150 23.66 9.32 4.04
N GLN A 151 22.35 9.23 3.85
CA GLN A 151 21.44 8.40 4.65
C GLN A 151 20.90 7.20 3.89
N LEU A 152 20.80 7.29 2.55
CA LEU A 152 20.20 6.24 1.73
C LEU A 152 20.94 6.06 0.41
N HIS A 153 21.31 4.82 0.11
CA HIS A 153 21.78 4.37 -1.19
C HIS A 153 20.79 3.42 -1.84
N LEU A 154 20.61 3.53 -3.15
CA LEU A 154 19.75 2.66 -3.95
C LEU A 154 20.59 1.80 -4.88
N TYR A 155 20.36 0.49 -4.85
CA TYR A 155 20.91 -0.49 -5.76
C TYR A 155 19.77 -1.09 -6.57
N MET A 156 19.68 -0.74 -7.83
CA MET A 156 18.53 -1.04 -8.68
C MET A 156 18.92 -2.01 -9.79
N MET A 157 18.20 -3.13 -9.89
CA MET A 157 18.45 -4.16 -10.88
C MET A 157 17.16 -4.51 -11.61
N ASP A 158 17.19 -4.47 -12.95
CA ASP A 158 16.11 -4.89 -13.81
C ASP A 158 16.53 -6.10 -14.65
N PHE A 159 15.98 -7.27 -14.34
CA PHE A 159 16.23 -8.53 -15.05
C PHE A 159 15.24 -8.77 -16.19
N LYS A 160 14.37 -7.81 -16.49
CA LYS A 160 13.30 -7.94 -17.49
C LYS A 160 13.44 -6.91 -18.64
N GLY A 161 14.63 -6.81 -19.22
CA GLY A 161 14.86 -5.97 -20.41
C GLY A 161 15.10 -4.49 -20.12
N GLY A 162 15.41 -4.12 -18.88
CA GLY A 162 15.94 -2.80 -18.51
C GLY A 162 15.03 -1.60 -18.73
N THR A 163 13.76 -1.82 -19.03
CA THR A 163 12.86 -0.73 -19.45
C THR A 163 12.28 0.07 -18.28
N GLU A 164 12.07 -0.57 -17.13
CA GLU A 164 11.41 0.05 -15.99
C GLU A 164 12.27 1.15 -15.35
N PHE A 165 13.57 0.90 -15.17
CA PHE A 165 14.47 1.84 -14.50
C PHE A 165 15.28 2.73 -15.47
N LYS A 166 15.05 2.61 -16.77
CA LYS A 166 15.78 3.38 -17.78
C LYS A 166 15.65 4.90 -17.61
N ILE A 167 14.54 5.37 -17.05
CA ILE A 167 14.32 6.79 -16.77
C ILE A 167 15.36 7.38 -15.81
N TYR A 168 16.01 6.55 -15.00
CA TYR A 168 17.04 6.99 -14.05
C TYR A 168 18.46 6.98 -14.65
N GLU A 169 18.64 6.48 -15.87
CA GLU A 169 19.96 6.37 -16.51
C GLU A 169 20.52 7.74 -16.91
N SER A 170 19.65 8.64 -17.38
CA SER A 170 20.04 9.96 -17.84
C SER A 170 20.41 10.92 -16.72
N GLU A 171 19.96 10.66 -15.51
CA GLU A 171 20.10 11.54 -14.36
C GLU A 171 21.14 10.97 -13.39
N ARG A 172 22.16 11.77 -13.07
CA ARG A 172 23.14 11.39 -12.04
C ARG A 172 22.57 11.66 -10.65
N LEU A 173 21.65 10.82 -10.22
CA LEU A 173 21.03 10.90 -8.90
C LEU A 173 22.01 10.35 -7.85
N PRO A 174 22.43 11.14 -6.86
CA PRO A 174 23.49 10.75 -5.93
C PRO A 174 23.11 9.58 -5.00
N HIS A 175 21.83 9.28 -4.86
CA HIS A 175 21.35 8.12 -4.11
C HIS A 175 21.59 6.80 -4.86
N ILE A 176 21.58 6.82 -6.20
CA ILE A 176 21.69 5.62 -7.01
C ILE A 176 23.16 5.27 -7.16
N GLN A 177 23.60 4.27 -6.39
CA GLN A 177 24.99 3.78 -6.41
C GLN A 177 25.17 2.68 -7.45
N LEU A 178 24.10 1.99 -7.80
CA LEU A 178 24.09 0.96 -8.82
C LEU A 178 22.78 0.97 -9.57
N LEU A 179 22.88 1.01 -10.91
CA LEU A 179 21.76 0.85 -11.83
C LEU A 179 22.14 -0.20 -12.88
N ALA A 180 21.57 -1.39 -12.78
CA ALA A 180 21.78 -2.48 -13.72
C ALA A 180 20.54 -2.67 -14.58
N LEU A 181 20.63 -2.24 -15.83
CA LEU A 181 19.57 -2.42 -16.83
C LEU A 181 19.88 -3.68 -17.63
N ASP A 182 18.89 -4.53 -17.84
CA ASP A 182 19.03 -5.80 -18.57
C ASP A 182 20.14 -6.71 -17.99
N ALA A 183 20.17 -6.81 -16.65
CA ALA A 183 21.20 -7.55 -15.96
C ALA A 183 21.09 -9.07 -16.22
N MET A 184 22.21 -9.68 -16.60
CA MET A 184 22.32 -11.14 -16.63
C MET A 184 22.41 -11.69 -15.20
N GLN A 185 22.06 -12.96 -15.01
CA GLN A 185 22.05 -13.60 -13.70
C GLN A 185 23.44 -13.53 -13.02
N GLU A 186 24.51 -13.74 -13.77
CA GLU A 186 25.90 -13.70 -13.28
C GLU A 186 26.27 -12.31 -12.74
N PHE A 187 25.75 -11.26 -13.35
CA PHE A 187 25.94 -9.91 -12.87
C PHE A 187 25.20 -9.68 -11.56
N GLY A 188 23.98 -10.22 -11.42
CA GLY A 188 23.22 -10.20 -10.17
C GLY A 188 23.99 -10.87 -9.02
N GLU A 189 24.63 -12.02 -9.26
CA GLU A 189 25.48 -12.71 -8.27
C GLU A 189 26.65 -11.83 -7.81
N SER A 190 27.31 -11.15 -8.75
CA SER A 190 28.41 -10.21 -8.43
C SER A 190 27.94 -9.05 -7.56
N ILE A 191 26.75 -8.52 -7.81
CA ILE A 191 26.16 -7.45 -6.99
C ILE A 191 25.87 -7.96 -5.57
N LEU A 192 25.29 -9.15 -5.45
CA LEU A 192 25.02 -9.75 -4.13
C LEU A 192 26.31 -10.01 -3.36
N GLN A 193 27.38 -10.46 -4.03
CA GLN A 193 28.69 -10.62 -3.40
C GLN A 193 29.24 -9.27 -2.89
N ASN A 194 29.16 -8.20 -3.69
CA ASN A 194 29.56 -6.88 -3.24
C ASN A 194 28.77 -6.39 -2.01
N LEU A 195 27.48 -6.74 -1.91
CA LEU A 195 26.69 -6.42 -0.72
C LEU A 195 27.13 -7.22 0.51
N VAL A 196 27.55 -8.47 0.34
CA VAL A 196 28.13 -9.27 1.43
C VAL A 196 29.43 -8.64 1.91
N ASP A 197 30.31 -8.26 0.99
CA ASP A 197 31.59 -7.59 1.31
C ASP A 197 31.34 -6.25 2.04
N GLU A 198 30.31 -5.50 1.62
CA GLU A 198 29.89 -4.27 2.31
C GLU A 198 29.38 -4.54 3.73
N MET A 199 28.62 -5.61 3.93
CA MET A 199 28.17 -6.03 5.28
C MET A 199 29.37 -6.35 6.18
N GLU A 200 30.37 -7.04 5.67
CA GLU A 200 31.60 -7.34 6.41
C GLU A 200 32.38 -6.07 6.74
N ARG A 201 32.52 -5.16 5.77
CA ARG A 201 33.14 -3.85 5.96
C ARG A 201 32.47 -3.06 7.09
N ARG A 202 31.12 -3.02 7.11
CA ARG A 202 30.34 -2.35 8.16
C ARG A 202 30.53 -3.03 9.51
N SER A 203 30.50 -4.35 9.55
CA SER A 203 30.75 -5.11 10.78
C SER A 203 32.12 -4.79 11.37
N ASN A 204 33.14 -4.72 10.54
CA ASN A 204 34.49 -4.33 10.95
C ASN A 204 34.56 -2.87 11.42
N ALA A 205 33.87 -1.96 10.74
CA ALA A 205 33.78 -0.57 11.17
C ALA A 205 33.14 -0.44 12.56
N PHE A 206 32.08 -1.19 12.84
CA PHE A 206 31.44 -1.24 14.16
C PHE A 206 32.39 -1.74 15.24
N LYS A 207 33.09 -2.84 15.00
CA LYS A 207 34.06 -3.42 15.93
C LYS A 207 35.18 -2.42 16.25
N ASN A 208 35.77 -1.82 15.23
CA ASN A 208 36.90 -0.91 15.35
C ASN A 208 36.54 0.43 16.01
N ALA A 209 35.28 0.83 15.94
CA ALA A 209 34.80 2.10 16.52
C ALA A 209 34.30 2.00 17.95
N GLY A 210 34.41 0.84 18.60
CA GLY A 210 34.00 0.64 19.98
C GLY A 210 32.99 -0.50 20.22
N GLY A 211 32.77 -1.34 19.19
CA GLY A 211 31.91 -2.53 19.31
C GLY A 211 30.43 -2.23 19.18
N TYR A 212 30.07 -1.30 18.35
CA TYR A 212 28.66 -1.02 18.04
C TYR A 212 27.98 -2.23 17.43
N THR A 213 26.66 -2.35 17.62
CA THR A 213 25.83 -3.42 17.05
C THR A 213 24.71 -2.89 16.17
N LYS A 214 24.46 -1.59 16.23
CA LYS A 214 23.40 -0.92 15.45
C LYS A 214 23.96 0.27 14.70
N VAL A 215 23.43 0.53 13.49
CA VAL A 215 23.77 1.70 12.67
C VAL A 215 23.53 3.00 13.43
N GLU A 216 22.39 3.11 14.08
CA GLU A 216 22.00 4.29 14.87
C GLU A 216 23.06 4.65 15.94
N ASP A 217 23.51 3.66 16.70
CA ASP A 217 24.51 3.88 17.76
C ASP A 217 25.86 4.25 17.20
N TYR A 218 26.25 3.61 16.06
CA TYR A 218 27.50 3.93 15.36
C TYR A 218 27.49 5.36 14.83
N VAL A 219 26.44 5.77 14.12
CA VAL A 219 26.33 7.13 13.55
C VAL A 219 26.34 8.16 14.67
N ARG A 220 25.55 7.95 15.73
CA ARG A 220 25.50 8.86 16.88
C ARG A 220 26.82 8.95 17.62
N GLY A 221 27.51 7.83 17.82
CA GLY A 221 28.75 7.79 18.59
C GLY A 221 29.98 8.27 17.82
N THR A 222 30.01 8.11 16.49
CA THR A 222 31.17 8.45 15.65
C THR A 222 30.99 9.73 14.83
N GLY A 223 29.76 10.18 14.63
CA GLY A 223 29.42 11.25 13.70
C GLY A 223 29.66 10.89 12.21
N LYS A 224 30.00 9.62 11.89
CA LYS A 224 30.23 9.18 10.51
C LYS A 224 28.97 8.65 9.89
N PRO A 225 28.60 9.10 8.70
CA PRO A 225 27.43 8.57 8.00
C PRO A 225 27.61 7.09 7.68
N MET A 226 26.52 6.34 7.75
CA MET A 226 26.44 4.96 7.30
C MET A 226 25.08 4.77 6.62
N PRO A 227 24.98 5.10 5.33
CA PRO A 227 23.73 5.10 4.60
C PRO A 227 23.11 3.69 4.58
N ARG A 228 21.82 3.60 4.73
CA ARG A 228 21.10 2.35 4.45
C ARG A 228 21.16 2.04 2.97
N ILE A 229 21.18 0.76 2.63
CA ILE A 229 21.16 0.29 1.26
C ILE A 229 19.81 -0.37 1.02
N LEU A 230 19.05 0.19 0.09
CA LEU A 230 17.81 -0.39 -0.44
C LEU A 230 18.13 -1.02 -1.80
N VAL A 231 17.88 -2.33 -1.90
CA VAL A 231 18.17 -3.14 -3.10
C VAL A 231 16.88 -3.55 -3.77
#